data_a6092ee64c83be0b36c975d7be5d9e01
#
_entry.id   a6092ee64c83be0b36c975d7be5d9e01
#
_cell.length_a   1.000
_cell.length_b   1.000
_cell.length_c   1.000
_cell.angle_alpha   90.00
_cell.angle_beta   90.00
_cell.angle_gamma   90.00
#
_symmetry.space_group_name_H-M   'P 1'
#
loop_
_entity.id
_entity.type
_entity.pdbx_description
1 polymer ?
#
loop_
_entity_poly.entity_id
_entity_poly.type
_entity_poly.pdbx_seq_one_letter_code
_entity_poly.pdbx_strand_id
1 'polypeptide(L)'
;RIIIQDAKDGIRDDKYLSNSKRETCMGAPIPLNQVARLRQRCAKINEFYKKDRKNYKYCRAIFLHVDSRSKSHQTDVFFYHSKSKPDSKRLAKTMKKTFESKYDKHQPNRGFTGTVSARNLYVLANTSPASVFVELGNIQNTFDQRRFVISSNRQALAKWMMEGFITDYKKAK
;
A
#
# COMPACT_ATOMS: atom_id res chain seq x y z
N ARG A 1 5.49 -10.79 -3.71
CA ARG A 1 5.04 -11.70 -2.63
C ARG A 1 4.07 -10.98 -1.71
N ILE A 2 3.04 -11.67 -1.26
CA ILE A 2 2.10 -11.20 -0.24
C ILE A 2 2.63 -11.70 1.11
N ILE A 3 2.93 -10.78 2.02
CA ILE A 3 3.56 -11.10 3.33
C ILE A 3 2.50 -11.48 4.38
N ILE A 4 1.40 -10.76 4.42
CA ILE A 4 0.26 -11.09 5.28
C ILE A 4 -0.75 -11.84 4.44
N GLN A 5 -1.11 -13.04 4.88
CA GLN A 5 -1.92 -13.98 4.12
C GLN A 5 -3.09 -14.48 4.95
N ASP A 6 -4.24 -14.57 4.34
CA ASP A 6 -5.40 -15.28 4.84
C ASP A 6 -5.83 -16.34 3.81
N ALA A 7 -5.84 -17.60 4.20
CA ALA A 7 -6.21 -18.71 3.31
C ALA A 7 -7.68 -18.65 2.84
N LYS A 8 -8.52 -17.90 3.54
CA LYS A 8 -9.94 -17.69 3.22
C LYS A 8 -10.26 -16.23 2.90
N ASP A 9 -9.27 -15.49 2.46
CA ASP A 9 -9.39 -14.10 2.05
C ASP A 9 -10.25 -13.98 0.78
N GLY A 10 -11.43 -14.51 0.87
CA GLY A 10 -12.44 -14.36 -0.15
C GLY A 10 -13.02 -12.97 -0.11
N ILE A 11 -12.32 -11.98 -0.68
CA ILE A 11 -12.97 -10.73 -1.04
C ILE A 11 -14.08 -11.10 -2.03
N ARG A 12 -15.26 -11.21 -1.49
CA ARG A 12 -16.48 -11.46 -2.28
C ARG A 12 -17.03 -10.12 -2.66
N ASP A 13 -17.43 -10.01 -3.91
CA ASP A 13 -17.92 -8.78 -4.47
C ASP A 13 -19.03 -8.17 -3.61
N ASP A 14 -18.86 -6.88 -3.33
CA ASP A 14 -19.84 -6.00 -2.68
C ASP A 14 -20.24 -6.39 -1.25
N LYS A 15 -19.52 -7.28 -0.58
CA LYS A 15 -19.79 -7.67 0.81
C LYS A 15 -18.68 -7.20 1.75
N TYR A 16 -19.08 -6.70 2.92
CA TYR A 16 -18.16 -6.47 4.02
C TYR A 16 -17.65 -7.80 4.57
N LEU A 17 -16.34 -7.92 4.73
CA LEU A 17 -15.74 -9.08 5.36
C LEU A 17 -15.68 -8.88 6.88
N SER A 18 -16.03 -9.93 7.63
CA SER A 18 -15.73 -9.97 9.04
C SER A 18 -14.22 -10.00 9.26
N ASN A 19 -13.77 -9.43 10.37
CA ASN A 19 -12.37 -9.45 10.75
C ASN A 19 -11.86 -10.91 10.86
N SER A 20 -10.83 -11.25 10.12
CA SER A 20 -10.22 -12.59 10.13
C SER A 20 -9.24 -12.73 11.28
N LYS A 21 -9.36 -13.79 12.06
CA LYS A 21 -8.38 -14.22 13.07
C LYS A 21 -7.39 -15.26 12.52
N ARG A 22 -7.44 -15.55 11.22
CA ARG A 22 -6.67 -16.62 10.55
C ARG A 22 -5.51 -16.10 9.72
N GLU A 23 -5.27 -14.81 9.76
CA GLU A 23 -4.16 -14.21 9.06
C GLU A 23 -2.83 -14.76 9.58
N THR A 24 -1.91 -14.99 8.66
CA THR A 24 -0.54 -15.41 8.96
C THR A 24 0.47 -14.48 8.31
N CYS A 25 1.65 -14.41 8.88
CA CYS A 25 2.80 -13.80 8.23
C CYS A 25 3.64 -14.89 7.54
N MET A 26 3.37 -15.13 6.26
CA MET A 26 4.03 -16.21 5.49
C MET A 26 3.93 -17.58 6.19
N GLY A 27 2.72 -17.94 6.63
CA GLY A 27 2.42 -19.18 7.34
C GLY A 27 2.68 -19.16 8.85
N ALA A 28 3.40 -18.18 9.37
CA ALA A 28 3.65 -18.03 10.81
C ALA A 28 2.52 -17.27 11.52
N PRO A 29 2.13 -17.64 12.76
CA PRO A 29 1.15 -16.91 13.54
C PRO A 29 1.55 -15.44 13.73
N ILE A 30 0.55 -14.56 13.71
CA ILE A 30 0.78 -13.12 13.93
C ILE A 30 0.71 -12.83 15.44
N PRO A 31 1.76 -12.23 16.03
CA PRO A 31 1.76 -11.86 17.45
C PRO A 31 0.63 -10.90 17.81
N LEU A 32 0.10 -10.99 19.03
CA LEU A 32 -0.90 -10.03 19.53
C LEU A 32 -0.30 -8.63 19.76
N ASN A 33 0.93 -8.57 20.22
CA ASN A 33 1.63 -7.31 20.45
C ASN A 33 1.90 -6.56 19.15
N GLN A 34 1.51 -5.29 19.08
CA GLN A 34 1.61 -4.46 17.88
C GLN A 34 3.06 -4.30 17.38
N VAL A 35 4.00 -4.05 18.28
CA VAL A 35 5.42 -3.87 17.89
C VAL A 35 5.99 -5.19 17.38
N ALA A 36 5.66 -6.31 18.01
CA ALA A 36 6.08 -7.63 17.56
C ALA A 36 5.53 -7.96 16.16
N ARG A 37 4.27 -7.62 15.87
CA ARG A 37 3.67 -7.77 14.53
C ARG A 37 4.41 -6.97 13.47
N LEU A 38 4.72 -5.71 13.76
CA LEU A 38 5.45 -4.84 12.84
C LEU A 38 6.86 -5.35 12.61
N ARG A 39 7.53 -5.80 13.67
CA ARG A 39 8.87 -6.42 13.60
C ARG A 39 8.86 -7.68 12.74
N GLN A 40 7.90 -8.57 12.93
CA GLN A 40 7.75 -9.81 12.15
C GLN A 40 7.63 -9.51 10.65
N ARG A 41 6.77 -8.56 10.27
CA ARG A 41 6.58 -8.14 8.87
C ARG A 41 7.85 -7.57 8.26
N CYS A 42 8.52 -6.67 8.98
CA CYS A 42 9.78 -6.08 8.51
C CYS A 42 10.89 -7.13 8.37
N ALA A 43 11.02 -8.05 9.33
CA ALA A 43 12.00 -9.13 9.27
C ALA A 43 11.79 -10.01 8.02
N LYS A 44 10.54 -10.39 7.74
CA LYS A 44 10.22 -11.21 6.57
C LYS A 44 10.48 -10.47 5.24
N ILE A 45 10.15 -9.20 5.16
CA ILE A 45 10.46 -8.36 3.99
C ILE A 45 11.98 -8.27 3.78
N ASN A 46 12.74 -8.06 4.84
CA ASN A 46 14.19 -7.93 4.78
C ASN A 46 14.88 -9.26 4.41
N GLU A 47 14.36 -10.38 4.88
CA GLU A 47 14.79 -11.73 4.47
C GLU A 47 14.66 -11.91 2.94
N PHE A 48 13.47 -11.62 2.39
CA PHE A 48 13.25 -11.71 0.94
C PHE A 48 14.13 -10.72 0.17
N TYR A 49 14.26 -9.49 0.66
CA TYR A 49 15.11 -8.51 0.03
C TYR A 49 16.57 -8.96 -0.03
N LYS A 50 17.09 -9.49 1.07
CA LYS A 50 18.47 -10.02 1.12
C LYS A 50 18.71 -11.14 0.11
N LYS A 51 17.71 -12.00 -0.10
CA LYS A 51 17.75 -13.08 -1.09
C LYS A 51 17.64 -12.53 -2.52
N ASP A 52 16.62 -11.71 -2.78
CA ASP A 52 16.23 -11.29 -4.12
C ASP A 52 17.20 -10.27 -4.73
N ARG A 53 17.78 -9.36 -3.91
CA ARG A 53 18.70 -8.31 -4.39
C ARG A 53 19.96 -8.86 -5.07
N LYS A 54 20.26 -10.13 -4.88
CA LYS A 54 21.39 -10.79 -5.56
C LYS A 54 21.12 -10.97 -7.05
N ASN A 55 19.85 -11.18 -7.41
CA ASN A 55 19.42 -11.48 -8.77
C ASN A 55 18.61 -10.35 -9.44
N TYR A 56 18.07 -9.44 -8.63
CA TYR A 56 17.19 -8.37 -9.11
C TYR A 56 17.65 -7.01 -8.60
N LYS A 57 17.95 -6.09 -9.53
CA LYS A 57 18.34 -4.72 -9.21
C LYS A 57 17.17 -3.86 -8.69
N TYR A 58 15.94 -4.23 -9.04
CA TYR A 58 14.75 -3.50 -8.63
C TYR A 58 13.91 -4.34 -7.66
N CYS A 59 14.00 -4.01 -6.37
CA CYS A 59 13.19 -4.60 -5.31
C CYS A 59 12.48 -3.47 -4.55
N ARG A 60 11.17 -3.61 -4.35
CA ARG A 60 10.34 -2.60 -3.66
C ARG A 60 9.39 -3.29 -2.69
N ALA A 61 9.00 -2.57 -1.65
CA ALA A 61 7.92 -2.99 -0.75
C ALA A 61 6.79 -1.96 -0.77
N ILE A 62 5.56 -2.45 -0.69
CA ILE A 62 4.36 -1.63 -0.54
C ILE A 62 3.60 -2.07 0.71
N PHE A 63 3.18 -1.10 1.51
CA PHE A 63 2.29 -1.29 2.66
C PHE A 63 0.95 -0.67 2.32
N LEU A 64 -0.08 -1.51 2.18
CA LEU A 64 -1.44 -1.07 1.85
C LEU A 64 -2.26 -0.95 3.13
N HIS A 65 -2.81 0.21 3.34
CA HIS A 65 -3.62 0.54 4.50
C HIS A 65 -4.88 1.30 4.10
N VAL A 66 -5.83 1.34 5.00
CA VAL A 66 -7.03 2.17 4.92
C VAL A 66 -7.08 2.97 6.22
N ASP A 67 -7.11 4.29 6.09
CA ASP A 67 -7.16 5.21 7.24
C ASP A 67 -8.53 5.16 7.93
N SER A 68 -8.60 5.61 9.16
CA SER A 68 -9.84 5.75 9.93
C SER A 68 -9.94 7.15 10.48
N ARG A 69 -10.79 7.98 9.87
CA ARG A 69 -11.04 9.38 10.24
C ARG A 69 -12.52 9.59 10.52
N SER A 70 -12.95 10.83 10.72
CA SER A 70 -14.38 11.14 10.84
C SER A 70 -15.16 10.74 9.59
N LYS A 71 -16.43 10.36 9.75
CA LYS A 71 -17.29 9.88 8.65
C LYS A 71 -17.44 10.89 7.51
N SER A 72 -17.44 12.16 7.82
CA SER A 72 -17.55 13.26 6.84
C SER A 72 -16.28 13.48 6.02
N HIS A 73 -15.12 12.96 6.46
CA HIS A 73 -13.84 13.21 5.81
C HIS A 73 -13.59 12.23 4.68
N GLN A 74 -13.82 12.68 3.45
CA GLN A 74 -13.39 11.96 2.25
C GLN A 74 -11.88 12.12 2.06
N THR A 75 -11.19 11.03 1.75
CA THR A 75 -9.73 11.00 1.60
C THR A 75 -9.38 10.45 0.22
N ASP A 76 -8.52 11.14 -0.50
CA ASP A 76 -7.83 10.52 -1.63
C ASP A 76 -6.68 9.63 -1.15
N VAL A 77 -5.89 9.12 -2.06
CA VAL A 77 -4.80 8.21 -1.73
C VAL A 77 -3.58 9.00 -1.23
N PHE A 78 -3.08 8.67 -0.04
CA PHE A 78 -1.87 9.28 0.51
C PHE A 78 -0.69 8.31 0.42
N PHE A 79 0.46 8.85 0.07
CA PHE A 79 1.70 8.09 -0.12
C PHE A 79 2.75 8.58 0.86
N TYR A 80 3.15 7.71 1.79
CA TYR A 80 4.20 8.01 2.76
C TYR A 80 5.49 7.28 2.41
N HIS A 81 6.61 7.95 2.64
CA HIS A 81 7.95 7.39 2.39
C HIS A 81 8.89 7.64 3.57
N SER A 82 9.97 6.87 3.66
CA SER A 82 11.07 7.15 4.59
C SER A 82 11.80 8.43 4.17
N LYS A 83 12.12 9.28 5.14
CA LYS A 83 12.92 10.50 4.91
C LYS A 83 14.34 10.19 4.42
N SER A 84 14.92 9.08 4.89
CA SER A 84 16.31 8.69 4.64
C SER A 84 16.52 7.91 3.33
N LYS A 85 15.45 7.59 2.57
CA LYS A 85 15.55 6.76 1.36
C LYS A 85 15.08 7.51 0.12
N PRO A 86 16.00 8.04 -0.72
CA PRO A 86 15.65 8.77 -1.94
C PRO A 86 14.78 7.96 -2.90
N ASP A 87 15.04 6.66 -3.05
CA ASP A 87 14.26 5.76 -3.89
C ASP A 87 12.82 5.58 -3.39
N SER A 88 12.60 5.58 -2.08
CA SER A 88 11.24 5.56 -1.50
C SER A 88 10.48 6.85 -1.84
N LYS A 89 11.15 7.99 -1.76
CA LYS A 89 10.59 9.29 -2.15
C LYS A 89 10.24 9.34 -3.64
N ARG A 90 11.13 8.84 -4.51
CA ARG A 90 10.89 8.75 -5.96
C ARG A 90 9.67 7.86 -6.24
N LEU A 91 9.61 6.67 -5.63
CA LEU A 91 8.50 5.74 -5.77
C LEU A 91 7.17 6.40 -5.35
N ALA A 92 7.11 7.02 -4.16
CA ALA A 92 5.91 7.70 -3.66
C ALA A 92 5.44 8.82 -4.60
N LYS A 93 6.36 9.65 -5.10
CA LYS A 93 6.05 10.71 -6.08
C LYS A 93 5.54 10.14 -7.40
N THR A 94 6.14 9.05 -7.88
CA THR A 94 5.72 8.38 -9.13
C THR A 94 4.33 7.78 -8.99
N MET A 95 4.05 7.12 -7.85
CA MET A 95 2.71 6.61 -7.53
C MET A 95 1.67 7.73 -7.51
N LYS A 96 1.93 8.83 -6.77
CA LYS A 96 1.03 9.98 -6.69
C LYS A 96 0.71 10.52 -8.08
N LYS A 97 1.72 10.76 -8.90
CA LYS A 97 1.53 11.28 -10.27
C LYS A 97 0.73 10.32 -11.15
N THR A 98 0.93 9.01 -11.00
CA THR A 98 0.14 8.01 -11.73
C THR A 98 -1.33 8.08 -11.33
N PHE A 99 -1.61 8.11 -10.02
CA PHE A 99 -2.98 8.21 -9.52
C PHE A 99 -3.66 9.51 -9.97
N GLU A 100 -2.99 10.65 -9.81
CA GLU A 100 -3.48 11.96 -10.26
C GLU A 100 -3.91 11.93 -11.73
N SER A 101 -3.04 11.46 -12.62
CA SER A 101 -3.35 11.32 -14.05
C SER A 101 -4.54 10.38 -14.33
N LYS A 102 -4.70 9.32 -13.52
CA LYS A 102 -5.85 8.41 -13.65
C LYS A 102 -7.15 9.03 -13.16
N TYR A 103 -7.09 9.78 -12.06
CA TYR A 103 -8.25 10.54 -11.59
C TYR A 103 -8.67 11.58 -12.62
N ASP A 104 -7.75 12.35 -13.16
CA ASP A 104 -8.04 13.35 -14.21
C ASP A 104 -8.70 12.71 -15.43
N LYS A 105 -8.23 11.54 -15.83
CA LYS A 105 -8.78 10.81 -16.98
C LYS A 105 -10.16 10.21 -16.71
N HIS A 106 -10.37 9.60 -15.56
CA HIS A 106 -11.58 8.80 -15.28
C HIS A 106 -12.63 9.53 -14.46
N GLN A 107 -12.27 10.61 -13.82
CA GLN A 107 -13.14 11.48 -13.02
C GLN A 107 -12.81 12.95 -13.27
N PRO A 108 -12.99 13.42 -14.53
CA PRO A 108 -12.71 14.80 -14.87
C PRO A 108 -13.54 15.74 -13.99
N ASN A 109 -12.99 16.89 -13.64
CA ASN A 109 -13.60 17.91 -12.76
C ASN A 109 -13.72 17.53 -11.27
N ARG A 110 -13.33 16.32 -10.85
CA ARG A 110 -13.32 15.94 -9.43
C ARG A 110 -12.10 16.51 -8.70
N GLY A 111 -10.98 16.58 -9.38
CA GLY A 111 -9.68 16.86 -8.79
C GLY A 111 -9.08 15.66 -8.03
N PHE A 112 -7.83 15.78 -7.63
CA PHE A 112 -7.11 14.80 -6.82
C PHE A 112 -6.37 15.51 -5.68
N THR A 113 -6.73 15.21 -4.44
CA THR A 113 -6.17 15.82 -3.23
C THR A 113 -5.12 14.94 -2.54
N GLY A 114 -4.74 13.84 -3.18
CA GLY A 114 -3.73 12.91 -2.65
C GLY A 114 -2.35 13.54 -2.50
N THR A 115 -1.65 13.15 -1.45
CA THR A 115 -0.38 13.77 -1.05
C THR A 115 0.78 12.79 -0.99
N VAL A 116 2.00 13.33 -1.03
CA VAL A 116 3.25 12.62 -0.73
C VAL A 116 3.92 13.30 0.44
N SER A 117 4.24 12.56 1.49
CA SER A 117 4.99 13.10 2.62
C SER A 117 5.94 12.08 3.25
N ALA A 118 7.00 12.60 3.89
CA ALA A 118 7.88 11.79 4.69
C ALA A 118 7.24 11.49 6.05
N ARG A 119 7.21 10.22 6.46
CA ARG A 119 6.69 9.78 7.76
C ARG A 119 7.64 8.80 8.42
N ASN A 120 7.83 8.97 9.72
CA ASN A 120 8.61 8.02 10.53
C ASN A 120 7.73 6.86 10.99
N LEU A 121 7.21 6.09 10.03
CA LEU A 121 6.45 4.87 10.33
C LEU A 121 7.42 3.72 10.54
N TYR A 122 7.12 2.87 11.54
CA TYR A 122 7.97 1.74 11.91
C TYR A 122 8.37 0.89 10.69
N VAL A 123 7.39 0.53 9.86
CA VAL A 123 7.63 -0.31 8.67
C VAL A 123 8.47 0.39 7.60
N LEU A 124 8.36 1.70 7.44
CA LEU A 124 9.20 2.46 6.50
C LEU A 124 10.63 2.63 7.00
N ALA A 125 10.80 2.77 8.31
CA ALA A 125 12.12 2.91 8.95
C ALA A 125 12.89 1.58 8.98
N ASN A 126 12.19 0.45 9.21
CA ASN A 126 12.79 -0.85 9.51
C ASN A 126 12.79 -1.85 8.36
N THR A 127 12.36 -1.46 7.15
CA THR A 127 12.51 -2.30 5.95
C THR A 127 13.70 -1.85 5.10
N SER A 128 14.47 -2.81 4.60
CA SER A 128 15.67 -2.55 3.79
C SER A 128 15.35 -2.05 2.37
N PRO A 129 14.41 -2.64 1.61
CA PRO A 129 14.09 -2.17 0.26
C PRO A 129 13.50 -0.76 0.28
N ALA A 130 13.60 -0.05 -0.83
CA ALA A 130 12.79 1.14 -1.03
C ALA A 130 11.32 0.78 -0.91
N SER A 131 10.57 1.57 -0.13
CA SER A 131 9.21 1.22 0.25
C SER A 131 8.29 2.43 0.27
N VAL A 132 7.02 2.18 0.01
CA VAL A 132 5.94 3.17 0.11
C VAL A 132 4.83 2.62 0.99
N PHE A 133 4.29 3.49 1.85
CA PHE A 133 3.12 3.21 2.64
C PHE A 133 1.95 4.01 2.04
N VAL A 134 0.87 3.32 1.72
CA VAL A 134 -0.26 3.88 0.98
C VAL A 134 -1.51 3.80 1.82
N GLU A 135 -2.11 4.94 2.12
CA GLU A 135 -3.47 5.04 2.65
C GLU A 135 -4.44 5.19 1.48
N LEU A 136 -5.25 4.17 1.26
CA LEU A 136 -6.11 4.08 0.08
C LEU A 136 -7.43 4.84 0.20
N GLY A 137 -7.76 5.34 1.38
CA GLY A 137 -8.99 6.05 1.68
C GLY A 137 -9.37 5.97 3.15
N ASN A 138 -10.51 6.53 3.52
CA ASN A 138 -11.06 6.52 4.88
C ASN A 138 -12.15 5.44 5.01
N ILE A 139 -11.90 4.42 5.83
CA ILE A 139 -12.84 3.31 6.03
C ILE A 139 -14.20 3.73 6.60
N GLN A 140 -14.27 4.88 7.27
CA GLN A 140 -15.53 5.39 7.84
C GLN A 140 -16.34 6.23 6.84
N ASN A 141 -15.76 6.64 5.73
CA ASN A 141 -16.44 7.43 4.71
C ASN A 141 -17.08 6.51 3.65
N THR A 142 -18.38 6.63 3.44
CA THR A 142 -19.13 5.76 2.52
C THR A 142 -18.66 5.90 1.06
N PHE A 143 -18.19 7.07 0.66
CA PHE A 143 -17.65 7.29 -0.68
C PHE A 143 -16.32 6.55 -0.87
N ASP A 144 -15.43 6.61 0.14
CA ASP A 144 -14.16 5.92 0.10
C ASP A 144 -14.32 4.40 0.20
N GLN A 145 -15.31 3.91 0.98
CA GLN A 145 -15.65 2.48 1.06
C GLN A 145 -15.92 1.86 -0.31
N ARG A 146 -16.53 2.59 -1.23
CA ARG A 146 -16.81 2.12 -2.59
C ARG A 146 -15.55 1.71 -3.37
N ARG A 147 -14.38 2.28 -3.03
CA ARG A 147 -13.10 1.87 -3.61
C ARG A 147 -12.71 0.45 -3.23
N PHE A 148 -13.17 -0.03 -2.07
CA PHE A 148 -12.79 -1.32 -1.51
C PHE A 148 -13.87 -2.39 -1.71
N VAL A 149 -15.13 -2.00 -1.65
CA VAL A 149 -16.28 -2.91 -1.77
C VAL A 149 -16.54 -3.27 -3.23
N ILE A 150 -16.47 -2.30 -4.15
CA ILE A 150 -16.76 -2.53 -5.58
C ILE A 150 -15.55 -3.17 -6.28
N SER A 151 -15.75 -4.35 -6.86
CA SER A 151 -14.69 -5.14 -7.50
C SER A 151 -13.93 -4.37 -8.58
N SER A 152 -14.64 -3.68 -9.48
CA SER A 152 -14.02 -2.87 -10.54
C SER A 152 -13.16 -1.74 -10.01
N ASN A 153 -13.53 -1.13 -8.89
CA ASN A 153 -12.75 -0.09 -8.24
C ASN A 153 -11.47 -0.65 -7.60
N ARG A 154 -11.54 -1.81 -6.94
CA ARG A 154 -10.34 -2.50 -6.44
C ARG A 154 -9.38 -2.83 -7.58
N GLN A 155 -9.91 -3.34 -8.68
CA GLN A 155 -9.13 -3.67 -9.87
C GLN A 155 -8.46 -2.43 -10.48
N ALA A 156 -9.17 -1.30 -10.53
CA ALA A 156 -8.61 -0.03 -10.99
C ALA A 156 -7.44 0.42 -10.09
N LEU A 157 -7.62 0.41 -8.76
CA LEU A 157 -6.55 0.75 -7.81
C LEU A 157 -5.32 -0.15 -7.99
N ALA A 158 -5.52 -1.47 -8.10
CA ALA A 158 -4.43 -2.42 -8.31
C ALA A 158 -3.68 -2.16 -9.62
N LYS A 159 -4.40 -1.90 -10.70
CA LYS A 159 -3.84 -1.55 -12.01
C LYS A 159 -3.03 -0.26 -11.96
N TRP A 160 -3.53 0.78 -11.31
CA TRP A 160 -2.83 2.06 -11.18
C TRP A 160 -1.55 1.93 -10.33
N MET A 161 -1.60 1.13 -9.26
CA MET A 161 -0.40 0.80 -8.48
C MET A 161 0.63 0.06 -9.33
N MET A 162 0.21 -0.94 -10.10
CA MET A 162 1.10 -1.66 -11.02
C MET A 162 1.77 -0.70 -12.03
N GLU A 163 0.99 0.18 -12.66
CA GLU A 163 1.52 1.17 -13.61
C GLU A 163 2.51 2.13 -12.94
N GLY A 164 2.24 2.54 -11.70
CA GLY A 164 3.16 3.33 -10.89
C GLY A 164 4.48 2.61 -10.63
N PHE A 165 4.46 1.33 -10.29
CA PHE A 165 5.67 0.52 -10.14
C PHE A 165 6.46 0.37 -11.44
N ILE A 166 5.79 0.11 -12.56
CA ILE A 166 6.44 0.01 -13.88
C ILE A 166 7.10 1.34 -14.24
N THR A 167 6.44 2.45 -13.95
CA THR A 167 6.98 3.79 -14.20
C THR A 167 8.20 4.08 -13.32
N ASP A 168 8.16 3.72 -12.03
CA ASP A 168 9.31 3.85 -11.13
C ASP A 168 10.47 2.94 -11.55
N TYR A 169 10.17 1.71 -11.99
CA TYR A 169 11.20 0.80 -12.52
C TYR A 169 11.94 1.40 -13.73
N LYS A 170 11.21 1.99 -14.69
CA LYS A 170 11.80 2.63 -15.86
C LYS A 170 12.70 3.81 -15.48
N LYS A 171 12.36 4.55 -14.41
CA LYS A 171 13.17 5.67 -13.90
C LYS A 171 14.35 5.22 -13.04
N ALA A 172 14.37 3.98 -12.58
CA ALA A 172 15.42 3.42 -11.74
C ALA A 172 16.55 2.76 -12.54
N LYS A 173 16.37 2.60 -13.85
CA LYS A 173 17.40 2.17 -14.81
C LYS A 173 18.30 3.33 -15.17
#